data_7b372c6fddbbcc4f8d5a9487d4e268ee
#
_entry.id   7b372c6fddbbcc4f8d5a9487d4e268ee
#
_cell.length_a   1.000
_cell.length_b   1.000
_cell.length_c   1.000
_cell.angle_alpha   90.00
_cell.angle_beta   90.00
_cell.angle_gamma   90.00
#
_symmetry.space_group_name_H-M   'P 1'
#
loop_
_entity.id
_entity.type
_entity.pdbx_description
1 polymer ?
#
loop_
_entity_poly.entity_id
_entity_poly.type
_entity_poly.pdbx_seq_one_letter_code
_entity_poly.pdbx_strand_id
1 'polypeptide(L)'
;MFVDQAKIYVKAGDGGNGCVSFHREKYVAAGGPDGGDGGKGGDVLFVADDHTSTLVDFRYKRKYIAENGAPGSGNRCTGKSGADLIIPVPRGTLVREAETGRLLADVSGTEPVLVFQGGKGGAGNQHFATATRQIPRFAKPGTPGEGGYITLELKLLADVGLVGFPNVGKSTFISVVSAAKPKIANYHFTT
;
A
#
# COMPACT_ATOMS: atom_id res chain seq x y z
N MET A 1 -10.11 10.60 21.28
CA MET A 1 -9.77 9.20 21.61
C MET A 1 -8.46 8.88 20.90
N PHE A 2 -7.41 8.55 21.60
CA PHE A 2 -6.11 8.20 21.02
C PHE A 2 -6.13 6.73 20.58
N VAL A 3 -5.63 6.46 19.37
CA VAL A 3 -5.50 5.10 18.81
C VAL A 3 -4.07 4.92 18.34
N ASP A 4 -3.37 3.97 18.93
CA ASP A 4 -1.97 3.62 18.70
C ASP A 4 -1.80 2.42 17.78
N GLN A 5 -2.85 1.63 17.59
CA GLN A 5 -2.88 0.46 16.72
C GLN A 5 -4.12 0.44 15.83
N ALA A 6 -3.94 0.11 14.54
CA ALA A 6 -5.04 -0.07 13.60
C ALA A 6 -4.74 -1.21 12.62
N LYS A 7 -5.72 -2.10 12.39
CA LYS A 7 -5.65 -3.14 11.37
C LYS A 7 -6.45 -2.72 10.15
N ILE A 8 -5.80 -2.70 8.98
CA ILE A 8 -6.39 -2.31 7.70
C ILE A 8 -6.06 -3.33 6.61
N TYR A 9 -6.88 -3.32 5.55
CA TYR A 9 -6.61 -4.07 4.33
C TYR A 9 -6.07 -3.12 3.27
N VAL A 10 -4.94 -3.46 2.68
CA VAL A 10 -4.29 -2.65 1.64
C VAL A 10 -4.00 -3.52 0.43
N LYS A 11 -4.29 -3.02 -0.76
CA LYS A 11 -4.00 -3.71 -2.02
C LYS A 11 -3.45 -2.72 -3.05
N ALA A 12 -2.34 -3.06 -3.67
CA ALA A 12 -1.83 -2.37 -4.85
C ALA A 12 -2.70 -2.67 -6.08
N GLY A 13 -2.62 -1.83 -7.09
CA GLY A 13 -3.40 -2.00 -8.31
C GLY A 13 -2.97 -3.22 -9.12
N ASP A 14 -3.92 -3.88 -9.74
CA ASP A 14 -3.63 -4.97 -10.67
C ASP A 14 -3.13 -4.38 -12.01
N GLY A 15 -2.24 -5.07 -12.70
CA GLY A 15 -1.80 -4.70 -14.04
C GLY A 15 -2.92 -4.89 -15.08
N GLY A 16 -3.00 -3.99 -16.05
CA GLY A 16 -3.93 -4.10 -17.16
C GLY A 16 -3.57 -5.27 -18.09
N ASN A 17 -4.56 -5.84 -18.76
CA ASN A 17 -4.32 -6.91 -19.73
C ASN A 17 -3.75 -6.36 -21.03
N GLY A 18 -2.88 -7.13 -21.68
CA GLY A 18 -2.47 -6.87 -23.06
C GLY A 18 -3.63 -7.06 -24.04
N CYS A 19 -3.60 -6.34 -25.14
CA CYS A 19 -4.62 -6.39 -26.17
C CYS A 19 -4.25 -7.36 -27.30
N VAL A 20 -5.27 -8.00 -27.88
CA VAL A 20 -5.15 -8.73 -29.15
C VAL A 20 -5.86 -7.90 -30.20
N SER A 21 -5.09 -7.26 -31.08
CA SER A 21 -5.59 -6.47 -32.18
C SER A 21 -4.72 -6.68 -33.43
N PHE A 22 -5.31 -6.41 -34.60
CA PHE A 22 -4.64 -6.51 -35.89
C PHE A 22 -4.91 -5.24 -36.66
N HIS A 23 -3.87 -4.72 -37.29
CA HIS A 23 -3.96 -3.54 -38.11
C HIS A 23 -4.91 -3.75 -39.29
N ARG A 24 -5.83 -2.82 -39.52
CA ARG A 24 -6.79 -2.83 -40.59
C ARG A 24 -6.83 -1.48 -41.27
N GLU A 25 -6.56 -1.45 -42.55
CA GLU A 25 -6.70 -0.27 -43.39
C GLU A 25 -7.55 -0.56 -44.63
N LYS A 26 -8.03 0.50 -45.27
CA LYS A 26 -8.69 0.40 -46.55
C LYS A 26 -7.68 -0.22 -47.54
N TYR A 27 -8.01 -1.34 -48.13
CA TYR A 27 -7.17 -2.15 -49.05
C TYR A 27 -6.10 -3.05 -48.37
N VAL A 28 -5.99 -3.08 -47.05
CA VAL A 28 -5.13 -4.03 -46.34
C VAL A 28 -6.01 -4.99 -45.54
N ALA A 29 -6.33 -6.13 -46.10
CA ALA A 29 -7.25 -7.11 -45.51
C ALA A 29 -6.67 -7.84 -44.27
N ALA A 30 -5.35 -7.98 -44.21
CA ALA A 30 -4.65 -8.70 -43.15
C ALA A 30 -3.37 -7.94 -42.76
N GLY A 31 -3.52 -6.93 -41.90
CA GLY A 31 -2.37 -6.26 -41.29
C GLY A 31 -1.74 -7.10 -40.18
N GLY A 32 -0.52 -6.74 -39.79
CA GLY A 32 0.19 -7.37 -38.67
C GLY A 32 -0.48 -7.16 -37.31
N PRO A 33 -0.02 -7.87 -36.23
CA PRO A 33 -0.51 -7.66 -34.91
C PRO A 33 -0.13 -6.26 -34.41
N ASP A 34 -1.09 -5.56 -33.81
CA ASP A 34 -0.96 -4.19 -33.37
C ASP A 34 -1.54 -3.97 -31.94
N GLY A 35 -1.83 -5.05 -31.24
CA GLY A 35 -2.32 -4.94 -29.86
C GLY A 35 -1.26 -4.40 -28.92
N GLY A 36 -1.61 -3.35 -28.19
CA GLY A 36 -0.75 -2.70 -27.20
C GLY A 36 -0.71 -3.42 -25.86
N ASP A 37 0.20 -3.00 -25.01
CA ASP A 37 0.42 -3.56 -23.67
C ASP A 37 -0.59 -3.00 -22.66
N GLY A 38 -0.86 -3.74 -21.60
CA GLY A 38 -1.58 -3.22 -20.44
C GLY A 38 -0.72 -2.24 -19.64
N GLY A 39 -1.36 -1.31 -18.93
CA GLY A 39 -0.70 -0.39 -18.00
C GLY A 39 -0.28 -1.10 -16.70
N LYS A 40 0.74 -0.58 -16.03
CA LYS A 40 1.11 -1.01 -14.66
C LYS A 40 0.00 -0.61 -13.67
N GLY A 41 -0.30 -1.44 -12.66
CA GLY A 41 -1.11 -1.04 -11.50
C GLY A 41 -0.36 -0.06 -10.60
N GLY A 42 -1.10 0.79 -9.88
CA GLY A 42 -0.54 1.74 -8.92
C GLY A 42 0.11 1.04 -7.73
N ASP A 43 1.20 1.59 -7.24
CA ASP A 43 1.89 1.14 -6.04
C ASP A 43 1.18 1.68 -4.77
N VAL A 44 1.48 1.10 -3.61
CA VAL A 44 1.05 1.62 -2.30
C VAL A 44 2.25 2.09 -1.51
N LEU A 45 2.23 3.38 -1.18
CA LEU A 45 3.27 4.06 -0.44
C LEU A 45 2.71 4.63 0.87
N PHE A 46 3.50 4.60 1.92
CA PHE A 46 3.24 5.29 3.18
C PHE A 46 4.16 6.49 3.31
N VAL A 47 3.62 7.59 3.80
CA VAL A 47 4.39 8.83 4.04
C VAL A 47 4.11 9.34 5.46
N ALA A 48 5.15 9.82 6.14
CA ALA A 48 4.98 10.46 7.44
C ALA A 48 4.31 11.83 7.27
N ASP A 49 3.25 12.05 8.04
CA ASP A 49 2.55 13.32 8.15
C ASP A 49 2.69 13.86 9.58
N ASP A 50 3.34 15.02 9.72
CA ASP A 50 3.58 15.66 11.00
C ASP A 50 2.31 16.34 11.57
N HIS A 51 1.26 16.50 10.76
CA HIS A 51 -0.02 17.07 11.21
C HIS A 51 -0.94 16.03 11.85
N THR A 52 -0.63 14.75 11.68
CA THR A 52 -1.41 13.64 12.24
C THR A 52 -0.66 13.03 13.42
N SER A 53 -1.31 12.95 14.59
CA SER A 53 -0.71 12.41 15.84
C SER A 53 -1.33 11.09 16.30
N THR A 54 -2.30 10.54 15.54
CA THR A 54 -3.06 9.35 15.95
C THR A 54 -3.53 8.56 14.72
N LEU A 55 -3.75 7.26 14.90
CA LEU A 55 -4.26 6.35 13.87
C LEU A 55 -5.80 6.26 13.84
N VAL A 56 -6.52 7.27 14.39
CA VAL A 56 -7.99 7.25 14.49
C VAL A 56 -8.68 7.08 13.14
N ASP A 57 -8.19 7.72 12.09
CA ASP A 57 -8.80 7.69 10.76
C ASP A 57 -8.83 6.27 10.16
N PHE A 58 -7.82 5.46 10.45
CA PHE A 58 -7.72 4.07 10.01
C PHE A 58 -8.72 3.13 10.70
N ARG A 59 -9.35 3.56 11.77
CA ARG A 59 -10.44 2.84 12.43
C ARG A 59 -11.75 2.94 11.65
N TYR A 60 -11.96 4.06 10.97
CA TYR A 60 -13.16 4.32 10.15
C TYR A 60 -12.97 3.80 8.74
N LYS A 61 -11.89 4.17 8.07
CA LYS A 61 -11.55 3.67 6.73
C LYS A 61 -10.56 2.52 6.86
N ARG A 62 -11.03 1.30 6.61
CA ARG A 62 -10.22 0.07 6.79
C ARG A 62 -9.76 -0.57 5.50
N LYS A 63 -10.13 -0.01 4.35
CA LYS A 63 -9.80 -0.58 3.04
C LYS A 63 -9.19 0.48 2.14
N TYR A 64 -7.98 0.18 1.65
CA TYR A 64 -7.19 1.04 0.78
C TYR A 64 -6.77 0.24 -0.45
N ILE A 65 -7.17 0.70 -1.63
CA ILE A 65 -6.86 0.02 -2.90
C ILE A 65 -6.32 1.07 -3.85
N ALA A 66 -5.14 0.81 -4.44
CA ALA A 66 -4.57 1.63 -5.51
C ALA A 66 -5.30 1.36 -6.84
N GLU A 67 -5.13 2.26 -7.79
CA GLU A 67 -5.77 2.18 -9.10
C GLU A 67 -5.16 1.06 -9.94
N ASN A 68 -6.00 0.30 -10.64
CA ASN A 68 -5.54 -0.72 -11.57
C ASN A 68 -5.00 -0.09 -12.86
N GLY A 69 -4.06 -0.75 -13.52
CA GLY A 69 -3.64 -0.40 -14.86
C GLY A 69 -4.76 -0.63 -15.87
N ALA A 70 -4.90 0.27 -16.83
CA ALA A 70 -5.84 0.11 -17.93
C ALA A 70 -5.38 -0.98 -18.90
N PRO A 71 -6.31 -1.70 -19.56
CA PRO A 71 -5.94 -2.65 -20.60
C PRO A 71 -5.31 -1.93 -21.82
N GLY A 72 -4.47 -2.62 -22.54
CA GLY A 72 -3.98 -2.15 -23.83
C GLY A 72 -5.09 -2.05 -24.87
N SER A 73 -4.86 -1.31 -25.94
CA SER A 73 -5.78 -1.18 -27.06
C SER A 73 -5.09 -1.41 -28.41
N GLY A 74 -5.84 -1.35 -29.50
CA GLY A 74 -5.29 -1.46 -30.86
C GLY A 74 -4.34 -0.30 -31.20
N ASN A 75 -3.76 -0.34 -32.38
CA ASN A 75 -2.78 0.64 -32.88
C ASN A 75 -1.55 0.80 -31.94
N ARG A 76 -1.12 -0.29 -31.31
CA ARG A 76 0.01 -0.35 -30.37
C ARG A 76 -0.12 0.59 -29.16
N CYS A 77 -1.36 1.00 -28.81
CA CYS A 77 -1.57 1.91 -27.70
C CYS A 77 -1.51 1.15 -26.37
N THR A 78 -0.51 1.50 -25.57
CA THR A 78 -0.35 0.97 -24.20
C THR A 78 -1.42 1.54 -23.28
N GLY A 79 -1.98 0.71 -22.39
CA GLY A 79 -2.92 1.14 -21.37
C GLY A 79 -2.28 2.12 -20.38
N LYS A 80 -3.07 3.06 -19.85
CA LYS A 80 -2.62 4.00 -18.82
C LYS A 80 -2.24 3.24 -17.56
N SER A 81 -1.11 3.60 -16.95
CA SER A 81 -0.76 3.11 -15.62
C SER A 81 -1.72 3.65 -14.55
N GLY A 82 -2.08 2.83 -13.58
CA GLY A 82 -2.84 3.24 -12.42
C GLY A 82 -2.06 4.24 -11.56
N ALA A 83 -2.77 5.13 -10.90
CA ALA A 83 -2.19 6.07 -9.96
C ALA A 83 -1.73 5.37 -8.68
N ASP A 84 -0.58 5.79 -8.15
CA ASP A 84 -0.07 5.31 -6.88
C ASP A 84 -0.96 5.81 -5.74
N LEU A 85 -1.13 4.97 -4.72
CA LEU A 85 -1.87 5.31 -3.51
C LEU A 85 -0.89 5.71 -2.41
N ILE A 86 -0.88 6.98 -2.06
CA ILE A 86 -0.09 7.52 -0.95
C ILE A 86 -0.98 7.59 0.29
N ILE A 87 -0.56 6.93 1.37
CA ILE A 87 -1.29 6.88 2.64
C ILE A 87 -0.49 7.66 3.69
N PRO A 88 -0.99 8.85 4.12
CA PRO A 88 -0.35 9.59 5.19
C PRO A 88 -0.56 8.88 6.54
N VAL A 89 0.50 8.76 7.33
CA VAL A 89 0.49 8.19 8.68
C VAL A 89 1.31 9.05 9.63
N PRO A 90 1.03 9.03 10.94
CA PRO A 90 1.87 9.72 11.91
C PRO A 90 3.32 9.29 11.82
N ARG A 91 4.25 10.22 12.05
CA ARG A 91 5.69 9.91 12.10
C ARG A 91 5.99 8.84 13.15
N GLY A 92 6.85 7.87 12.80
CA GLY A 92 7.20 6.75 13.68
C GLY A 92 6.19 5.61 13.67
N THR A 93 5.31 5.55 12.66
CA THR A 93 4.41 4.41 12.46
C THR A 93 5.17 3.21 11.90
N LEU A 94 5.01 2.06 12.54
CA LEU A 94 5.46 0.76 12.04
C LEU A 94 4.34 0.11 11.23
N VAL A 95 4.67 -0.37 10.05
CA VAL A 95 3.77 -1.15 9.20
C VAL A 95 4.17 -2.61 9.28
N ARG A 96 3.31 -3.46 9.84
CA ARG A 96 3.54 -4.91 9.98
C ARG A 96 2.51 -5.70 9.20
N GLU A 97 2.93 -6.84 8.68
CA GLU A 97 2.00 -7.83 8.14
C GLU A 97 1.15 -8.41 9.28
N ALA A 98 -0.17 -8.42 9.11
CA ALA A 98 -1.08 -8.77 10.22
C ALA A 98 -1.10 -10.26 10.58
N GLU A 99 -0.66 -11.14 9.65
CA GLU A 99 -0.65 -12.60 9.85
C GLU A 99 0.66 -13.08 10.48
N THR A 100 1.79 -12.59 9.97
CA THR A 100 3.11 -13.04 10.40
C THR A 100 3.77 -12.13 11.43
N GLY A 101 3.27 -10.89 11.61
CA GLY A 101 3.89 -9.86 12.44
C GLY A 101 5.19 -9.29 11.85
N ARG A 102 5.56 -9.69 10.63
CA ARG A 102 6.78 -9.23 9.95
C ARG A 102 6.71 -7.72 9.73
N LEU A 103 7.79 -7.02 10.04
CA LEU A 103 7.93 -5.60 9.74
C LEU A 103 8.10 -5.42 8.22
N LEU A 104 7.19 -4.65 7.62
CA LEU A 104 7.23 -4.27 6.21
C LEU A 104 7.91 -2.92 6.01
N ALA A 105 7.60 -1.94 6.89
CA ALA A 105 8.15 -0.60 6.80
C ALA A 105 8.19 0.09 8.16
N ASP A 106 9.14 1.02 8.33
CA ASP A 106 9.22 2.00 9.42
C ASP A 106 9.09 3.39 8.80
N VAL A 107 7.99 4.08 9.07
CA VAL A 107 7.67 5.39 8.48
C VAL A 107 8.08 6.49 9.45
N SER A 108 9.38 6.76 9.54
CA SER A 108 9.97 7.80 10.38
C SER A 108 10.50 9.01 9.59
N GLY A 109 10.81 8.82 8.30
CA GLY A 109 11.28 9.86 7.40
C GLY A 109 10.15 10.56 6.64
N THR A 110 10.48 11.65 5.95
CA THR A 110 9.55 12.41 5.10
C THR A 110 9.36 11.80 3.72
N GLU A 111 10.23 10.85 3.33
CA GLU A 111 10.14 10.20 2.04
C GLU A 111 9.08 9.10 2.04
N PRO A 112 8.30 8.97 0.94
CA PRO A 112 7.35 7.88 0.80
C PRO A 112 8.03 6.52 0.81
N VAL A 113 7.53 5.59 1.61
CA VAL A 113 8.05 4.21 1.72
C VAL A 113 7.12 3.27 0.97
N LEU A 114 7.66 2.56 -0.02
CA LEU A 114 6.94 1.55 -0.79
C LEU A 114 6.67 0.31 0.09
N VAL A 115 5.40 -0.09 0.20
CA VAL A 115 4.99 -1.28 0.97
C VAL A 115 4.47 -2.39 0.07
N PHE A 116 3.64 -2.06 -0.93
CA PHE A 116 3.12 -3.03 -1.89
C PHE A 116 3.31 -2.54 -3.32
N GLN A 117 3.79 -3.44 -4.19
CA GLN A 117 3.99 -3.15 -5.61
C GLN A 117 2.74 -3.45 -6.43
N GLY A 118 2.43 -2.54 -7.36
CA GLY A 118 1.42 -2.74 -8.38
C GLY A 118 1.79 -3.83 -9.37
N GLY A 119 0.77 -4.52 -9.88
CA GLY A 119 0.93 -5.55 -10.88
C GLY A 119 1.51 -5.00 -12.19
N LYS A 120 2.30 -5.81 -12.88
CA LYS A 120 2.84 -5.46 -14.21
C LYS A 120 1.76 -5.60 -15.26
N GLY A 121 1.72 -4.67 -16.21
CA GLY A 121 0.85 -4.78 -17.40
C GLY A 121 1.21 -5.99 -18.24
N GLY A 122 0.19 -6.62 -18.82
CA GLY A 122 0.34 -7.75 -19.74
C GLY A 122 0.83 -7.30 -21.12
N ALA A 123 1.64 -8.11 -21.79
CA ALA A 123 2.15 -7.81 -23.11
C ALA A 123 1.08 -8.04 -24.19
N GLY A 124 0.93 -7.08 -25.11
CA GLY A 124 0.06 -7.18 -26.26
C GLY A 124 0.53 -8.19 -27.31
N ASN A 125 -0.34 -8.56 -28.25
CA ASN A 125 0.00 -9.57 -29.25
C ASN A 125 1.13 -9.16 -30.19
N GLN A 126 1.43 -7.86 -30.34
CA GLN A 126 2.55 -7.36 -31.15
C GLN A 126 3.90 -7.98 -30.73
N HIS A 127 4.11 -8.30 -29.44
CA HIS A 127 5.36 -8.86 -28.93
C HIS A 127 5.54 -10.35 -29.25
N PHE A 128 4.48 -11.04 -29.68
CA PHE A 128 4.49 -12.47 -29.93
C PHE A 128 4.56 -12.82 -31.45
N ALA A 129 4.72 -11.79 -32.28
CA ALA A 129 4.96 -12.00 -33.72
C ALA A 129 6.37 -12.52 -33.93
N THR A 130 6.47 -13.66 -34.63
CA THR A 130 7.74 -14.27 -35.04
C THR A 130 7.66 -14.61 -36.51
N ALA A 131 8.81 -14.92 -37.16
CA ALA A 131 8.84 -15.31 -38.57
C ALA A 131 7.93 -16.51 -38.86
N THR A 132 7.79 -17.44 -37.92
CA THR A 132 6.92 -18.63 -38.03
C THR A 132 5.48 -18.39 -37.56
N ARG A 133 5.26 -17.40 -36.66
CA ARG A 133 3.93 -17.02 -36.13
C ARG A 133 3.66 -15.55 -36.41
N GLN A 134 3.21 -15.21 -37.58
CA GLN A 134 2.97 -13.82 -38.00
C GLN A 134 1.64 -13.26 -37.43
N ILE A 135 0.69 -14.11 -37.04
CA ILE A 135 -0.66 -13.72 -36.58
C ILE A 135 -0.92 -14.32 -35.19
N PRO A 136 -0.25 -13.82 -34.13
CA PRO A 136 -0.53 -14.29 -32.76
C PRO A 136 -1.90 -13.79 -32.30
N ARG A 137 -2.81 -14.73 -31.96
CA ARG A 137 -4.16 -14.45 -31.45
C ARG A 137 -4.25 -14.52 -29.94
N PHE A 138 -3.18 -14.19 -29.23
CA PHE A 138 -3.13 -14.17 -27.80
C PHE A 138 -2.31 -12.98 -27.28
N ALA A 139 -2.61 -12.53 -26.09
CA ALA A 139 -1.86 -11.55 -25.33
C ALA A 139 -1.67 -12.09 -23.92
N LYS A 140 -0.73 -11.53 -23.16
CA LYS A 140 -0.57 -11.87 -21.74
C LYS A 140 -1.54 -11.06 -20.89
N PRO A 141 -2.17 -11.67 -19.85
CA PRO A 141 -2.88 -10.91 -18.84
C PRO A 141 -1.89 -10.10 -18.00
N GLY A 142 -2.37 -9.03 -17.37
CA GLY A 142 -1.63 -8.34 -16.33
C GLY A 142 -1.45 -9.22 -15.10
N THR A 143 -0.44 -8.95 -14.31
CA THR A 143 -0.24 -9.63 -13.04
C THR A 143 -1.04 -8.97 -11.92
N PRO A 144 -1.53 -9.71 -10.92
CA PRO A 144 -2.17 -9.10 -9.76
C PRO A 144 -1.17 -8.23 -8.99
N GLY A 145 -1.67 -7.15 -8.41
CA GLY A 145 -0.92 -6.35 -7.45
C GLY A 145 -0.80 -7.04 -6.10
N GLU A 146 0.25 -6.71 -5.36
CA GLU A 146 0.46 -7.20 -4.00
C GLU A 146 -0.57 -6.61 -3.05
N GLY A 147 -0.87 -7.30 -1.96
CA GLY A 147 -1.76 -6.79 -0.93
C GLY A 147 -2.02 -7.78 0.19
N GLY A 148 -2.58 -7.26 1.27
CA GLY A 148 -2.89 -8.05 2.45
C GLY A 148 -3.41 -7.23 3.60
N TYR A 149 -3.65 -7.89 4.71
CA TYR A 149 -3.95 -7.22 5.98
C TYR A 149 -2.66 -6.78 6.63
N ILE A 150 -2.60 -5.51 7.03
CA ILE A 150 -1.49 -4.94 7.77
C ILE A 150 -1.97 -4.35 9.10
N THR A 151 -1.08 -4.33 10.06
CA THR A 151 -1.24 -3.64 11.34
C THR A 151 -0.31 -2.43 11.36
N LEU A 152 -0.90 -1.27 11.58
CA LEU A 152 -0.19 -0.03 11.84
C LEU A 152 0.01 0.08 13.35
N GLU A 153 1.22 0.33 13.80
CA GLU A 153 1.58 0.53 15.21
C GLU A 153 2.34 1.85 15.34
N LEU A 154 1.85 2.75 16.16
CA LEU A 154 2.53 4.01 16.43
C LEU A 154 3.54 3.83 17.57
N LYS A 155 4.82 4.12 17.29
CA LYS A 155 5.85 4.20 18.33
C LYS A 155 5.61 5.44 19.18
N LEU A 156 5.08 5.25 20.37
CA LEU A 156 4.90 6.33 21.35
C LEU A 156 6.22 6.52 22.09
N LEU A 157 6.82 7.69 21.96
CA LEU A 157 7.87 8.15 22.85
C LEU A 157 7.19 8.91 24.00
N ALA A 158 7.59 8.62 25.24
CA ALA A 158 7.14 9.38 26.38
C ALA A 158 7.88 10.72 26.41
N ASP A 159 7.14 11.83 26.48
CA ASP A 159 7.73 13.17 26.61
C ASP A 159 8.27 13.41 28.01
N VAL A 160 7.64 12.78 29.02
CA VAL A 160 8.00 12.92 30.43
C VAL A 160 7.97 11.58 31.14
N GLY A 161 9.02 11.25 31.84
CA GLY A 161 9.12 10.06 32.72
C GLY A 161 9.12 10.43 34.18
N LEU A 162 8.28 9.77 35.02
CA LEU A 162 8.29 9.90 36.45
C LEU A 162 9.18 8.82 37.08
N VAL A 163 10.29 9.23 37.69
CA VAL A 163 11.23 8.36 38.37
C VAL A 163 11.16 8.63 39.89
N GLY A 164 11.12 7.58 40.69
CA GLY A 164 11.09 7.70 42.16
C GLY A 164 10.94 6.35 42.85
N PHE A 165 11.15 6.31 44.13
CA PHE A 165 11.07 5.09 44.93
C PHE A 165 9.68 4.42 44.88
N PRO A 166 9.58 3.11 45.14
CA PRO A 166 8.28 2.43 45.31
C PRO A 166 7.39 3.16 46.30
N ASN A 167 6.07 3.15 46.07
CA ASN A 167 5.04 3.71 46.98
C ASN A 167 5.09 5.23 47.25
N VAL A 168 5.80 6.01 46.44
CA VAL A 168 5.82 7.51 46.56
C VAL A 168 4.62 8.17 45.89
N GLY A 169 3.64 7.40 45.38
CA GLY A 169 2.43 7.95 44.77
C GLY A 169 2.55 8.32 43.30
N LYS A 170 3.56 7.82 42.55
CA LYS A 170 3.72 8.09 41.11
C LYS A 170 2.47 7.75 40.29
N SER A 171 1.93 6.54 40.48
CA SER A 171 0.73 6.09 39.78
C SER A 171 -0.52 6.89 40.16
N THR A 172 -0.62 7.30 41.41
CA THR A 172 -1.70 8.17 41.89
C THR A 172 -1.61 9.55 41.27
N PHE A 173 -0.39 10.11 41.16
CA PHE A 173 -0.16 11.39 40.51
C PHE A 173 -0.60 11.33 39.03
N ILE A 174 -0.18 10.30 38.28
CA ILE A 174 -0.58 10.12 36.88
C ILE A 174 -2.10 10.00 36.73
N SER A 175 -2.78 9.29 37.65
CA SER A 175 -4.25 9.12 37.60
C SER A 175 -5.02 10.42 37.86
N VAL A 176 -4.41 11.41 38.51
CA VAL A 176 -5.02 12.71 38.79
C VAL A 176 -4.77 13.71 37.67
N VAL A 177 -3.55 13.71 37.10
CA VAL A 177 -3.16 14.70 36.06
C VAL A 177 -3.48 14.25 34.62
N SER A 178 -3.78 12.98 34.39
CA SER A 178 -4.07 12.47 33.05
C SER A 178 -5.28 11.53 33.05
N ALA A 179 -5.89 11.33 31.85
CA ALA A 179 -6.94 10.36 31.67
C ALA A 179 -6.42 8.89 31.60
N ALA A 180 -5.13 8.68 31.81
CA ALA A 180 -4.52 7.37 31.88
C ALA A 180 -5.04 6.60 33.11
N LYS A 181 -5.25 5.31 32.98
CA LYS A 181 -5.64 4.40 34.06
C LYS A 181 -4.46 3.49 34.40
N PRO A 182 -3.41 3.98 35.06
CA PRO A 182 -2.27 3.14 35.45
C PRO A 182 -2.72 2.08 36.43
N LYS A 183 -2.11 0.89 36.35
CA LYS A 183 -2.30 -0.12 37.41
C LYS A 183 -1.61 0.37 38.67
N ILE A 184 -2.41 0.73 39.68
CA ILE A 184 -1.91 1.15 40.99
C ILE A 184 -1.66 -0.11 41.83
N ALA A 185 -0.40 -0.51 41.93
CA ALA A 185 0.04 -1.62 42.77
C ALA A 185 1.51 -1.41 43.20
N ASN A 186 1.99 -2.24 44.09
CA ASN A 186 3.36 -2.21 44.62
C ASN A 186 4.37 -2.80 43.56
N TYR A 187 4.44 -2.18 42.40
CA TYR A 187 5.43 -2.57 41.38
C TYR A 187 6.63 -1.62 41.38
N HIS A 188 7.80 -2.17 41.10
CA HIS A 188 9.03 -1.38 40.99
C HIS A 188 8.97 -0.49 39.72
N PHE A 189 8.21 -0.91 38.70
CA PHE A 189 8.01 -0.16 37.46
C PHE A 189 6.54 -0.26 37.01
N THR A 190 5.97 0.85 36.55
CA THR A 190 4.66 0.94 35.89
C THR A 190 4.85 1.57 34.51
N THR A 191 4.39 0.91 33.49
CA THR A 191 4.31 1.43 32.13
C THR A 191 2.88 1.82 31.78
#